data_17f9c7a3fc20a178dd37c242a149e22d
#
_entry.id   17f9c7a3fc20a178dd37c242a149e22d
#
_cell.length_a   1.000
_cell.length_b   1.000
_cell.length_c   1.000
_cell.angle_alpha   90.00
_cell.angle_beta   90.00
_cell.angle_gamma   90.00
#
_symmetry.space_group_name_H-M   'P 1'
#
loop_
_entity.id
_entity.type
_entity.pdbx_description
1 polymer ?
#
loop_
_entity_poly.entity_id
_entity_poly.type
_entity_poly.pdbx_seq_one_letter_code
_entity_poly.pdbx_strand_id
1 'polypeptide(L)'
;MISFDTNIVVHAANADSEESSQARAFLEETGQRKDVVICELMLVEVFLKLCNHKIFSNPLSSSESWDFCDQLRRNRNWRVVESAPVIDEVWKLCRQKSFPFRRIIDLRLGLTLRHFRVEEFATTNGKDFQSIGFRRVWNPLTEK
;
A
#
# COMPACT_ATOMS: atom_id res chain seq x y z
N MET A 1 -11.11 -10.67 -1.47
CA MET A 1 -9.77 -10.27 -1.94
C MET A 1 -9.11 -9.38 -0.92
N ILE A 2 -7.80 -9.43 -0.85
CA ILE A 2 -7.03 -8.62 0.11
C ILE A 2 -6.07 -7.68 -0.61
N SER A 3 -5.63 -6.64 0.11
CA SER A 3 -4.54 -5.78 -0.29
C SER A 3 -3.75 -5.32 0.94
N PHE A 4 -2.68 -4.62 0.71
CA PHE A 4 -1.82 -4.09 1.77
C PHE A 4 -1.26 -2.73 1.41
N ASP A 5 -0.89 -1.98 2.44
CA ASP A 5 -0.41 -0.62 2.34
C ASP A 5 1.10 -0.56 2.07
N THR A 6 1.53 0.57 1.54
CA THR A 6 2.93 0.94 1.29
C THR A 6 3.83 0.69 2.49
N ASN A 7 3.39 1.06 3.68
CA ASN A 7 4.22 0.98 4.89
C ASN A 7 4.66 -0.45 5.23
N ILE A 8 3.84 -1.46 4.93
CA ILE A 8 4.22 -2.85 5.16
C ILE A 8 5.41 -3.22 4.28
N VAL A 9 5.39 -2.80 3.01
CA VAL A 9 6.49 -3.03 2.08
C VAL A 9 7.75 -2.30 2.55
N VAL A 10 7.60 -1.06 2.99
CA VAL A 10 8.72 -0.24 3.49
C VAL A 10 9.37 -0.88 4.73
N HIS A 11 8.59 -1.37 5.68
CA HIS A 11 9.12 -2.12 6.83
C HIS A 11 9.87 -3.38 6.39
N ALA A 12 9.35 -4.11 5.42
CA ALA A 12 10.00 -5.31 4.90
C ALA A 12 11.36 -4.98 4.26
N ALA A 13 11.46 -3.85 3.57
CA ALA A 13 12.68 -3.41 2.90
C ALA A 13 13.71 -2.76 3.85
N ASN A 14 13.27 -2.29 5.02
CA ASN A 14 14.12 -1.57 5.97
C ASN A 14 14.64 -2.51 7.06
N ALA A 15 15.89 -2.96 6.90
CA ALA A 15 16.53 -3.85 7.86
C ALA A 15 16.67 -3.25 9.28
N ASP A 16 16.65 -1.93 9.40
CA ASP A 16 16.71 -1.22 10.69
C ASP A 16 15.34 -1.15 11.40
N SER A 17 14.26 -1.50 10.72
CA SER A 17 12.93 -1.56 11.32
C SER A 17 12.78 -2.78 12.22
N GLU A 18 12.25 -2.57 13.43
CA GLU A 18 11.92 -3.66 14.37
C GLU A 18 10.87 -4.62 13.80
N GLU A 19 10.00 -4.14 12.93
CA GLU A 19 8.95 -4.94 12.29
C GLU A 19 9.37 -5.55 10.95
N SER A 20 10.63 -5.41 10.55
CA SER A 20 11.12 -5.88 9.25
C SER A 20 10.88 -7.38 9.03
N SER A 21 11.13 -8.19 10.07
CA SER A 21 10.96 -9.64 10.01
C SER A 21 9.49 -10.03 9.81
N GLN A 22 8.58 -9.43 10.57
CA GLN A 22 7.15 -9.68 10.46
C GLN A 22 6.60 -9.22 9.11
N ALA A 23 7.07 -8.06 8.63
CA ALA A 23 6.67 -7.54 7.33
C ALA A 23 7.11 -8.46 6.19
N ARG A 24 8.33 -8.96 6.24
CA ARG A 24 8.82 -9.93 5.24
C ARG A 24 8.02 -11.23 5.27
N ALA A 25 7.74 -11.76 6.46
CA ALA A 25 6.92 -12.97 6.60
C ALA A 25 5.52 -12.76 6.02
N PHE A 26 4.89 -11.62 6.28
CA PHE A 26 3.60 -11.26 5.70
C PHE A 26 3.65 -11.23 4.17
N LEU A 27 4.66 -10.59 3.58
CA LEU A 27 4.80 -10.50 2.13
C LEU A 27 5.09 -11.86 1.49
N GLU A 28 5.89 -12.71 2.13
CA GLU A 28 6.15 -14.07 1.64
C GLU A 28 4.87 -14.90 1.59
N GLU A 29 4.09 -14.88 2.67
CA GLU A 29 2.80 -15.57 2.72
C GLU A 29 1.83 -15.01 1.68
N THR A 30 1.71 -13.69 1.61
CA THR A 30 0.83 -13.00 0.68
C THR A 30 1.26 -13.24 -0.77
N GLY A 31 2.56 -13.39 -1.01
CA GLY A 31 3.11 -13.68 -2.33
C GLY A 31 2.59 -14.96 -2.97
N GLN A 32 2.13 -15.91 -2.17
CA GLN A 32 1.57 -17.19 -2.64
C GLN A 32 0.06 -17.14 -2.86
N ARG A 33 -0.61 -16.10 -2.40
CA ARG A 33 -2.07 -15.97 -2.52
C ARG A 33 -2.46 -15.48 -3.91
N LYS A 34 -3.60 -15.98 -4.39
CA LYS A 34 -4.17 -15.60 -5.70
C LYS A 34 -5.29 -14.57 -5.60
N ASP A 35 -5.65 -14.17 -4.39
CA ASP A 35 -6.72 -13.22 -4.11
C ASP A 35 -6.20 -11.84 -3.70
N VAL A 36 -5.02 -11.47 -4.16
CA VAL A 36 -4.37 -10.19 -3.85
C VAL A 36 -4.52 -9.20 -4.99
N VAL A 37 -4.94 -8.01 -4.65
CA VAL A 37 -5.01 -6.87 -5.58
C VAL A 37 -4.14 -5.75 -5.00
N ILE A 38 -3.24 -5.21 -5.81
CA ILE A 38 -2.46 -4.03 -5.43
C ILE A 38 -2.74 -2.88 -6.39
N CYS A 39 -2.74 -1.66 -5.86
CA CYS A 39 -2.89 -0.46 -6.68
C CYS A 39 -1.52 -0.01 -7.17
N GLU A 40 -1.43 0.38 -8.43
CA GLU A 40 -0.21 0.92 -9.02
C GLU A 40 0.29 2.15 -8.25
N LEU A 41 -0.62 2.94 -7.68
CA LEU A 41 -0.28 4.09 -6.83
C LEU A 41 0.53 3.68 -5.60
N MET A 42 0.26 2.51 -5.02
CA MET A 42 1.05 1.97 -3.90
C MET A 42 2.51 1.72 -4.33
N LEU A 43 2.73 1.23 -5.54
CA LEU A 43 4.08 1.02 -6.07
C LEU A 43 4.83 2.34 -6.24
N VAL A 44 4.15 3.41 -6.66
CA VAL A 44 4.75 4.76 -6.75
C VAL A 44 5.18 5.24 -5.36
N GLU A 45 4.35 5.06 -4.36
CA GLU A 45 4.70 5.44 -2.99
C GLU A 45 5.87 4.62 -2.44
N VAL A 46 5.90 3.32 -2.71
CA VAL A 46 7.03 2.45 -2.33
C VAL A 46 8.32 2.97 -2.96
N PHE A 47 8.28 3.25 -4.26
CA PHE A 47 9.44 3.78 -4.99
C PHE A 47 9.99 5.05 -4.33
N LEU A 48 9.11 6.01 -4.06
CA LEU A 48 9.49 7.28 -3.43
C LEU A 48 10.10 7.08 -2.04
N LYS A 49 9.52 6.21 -1.24
CA LYS A 49 10.00 5.96 0.14
C LYS A 49 11.32 5.21 0.17
N LEU A 50 11.54 4.26 -0.74
CA LEU A 50 12.81 3.53 -0.82
C LEU A 50 13.99 4.44 -1.18
N CYS A 51 13.75 5.51 -1.92
CA CYS A 51 14.76 6.50 -2.30
C CYS A 51 14.94 7.61 -1.24
N ASN A 52 14.13 7.64 -0.18
CA ASN A 52 14.07 8.75 0.75
C ASN A 52 15.04 8.58 1.91
N HIS A 53 16.05 9.45 1.98
CA HIS A 53 17.07 9.47 3.03
C HIS A 53 16.54 9.79 4.43
N LYS A 54 15.32 10.33 4.53
CA LYS A 54 14.67 10.55 5.84
C LYS A 54 14.09 9.27 6.44
N ILE A 55 13.87 8.26 5.60
CA ILE A 55 13.32 6.96 6.01
C ILE A 55 14.44 5.91 6.17
N PHE A 56 15.38 5.92 5.23
CA PHE A 56 16.46 4.95 5.19
C PHE A 56 17.80 5.62 5.43
N SER A 57 18.65 5.04 6.26
CA SER A 57 20.04 5.48 6.45
C SER A 57 20.85 5.28 5.17
N ASN A 58 20.56 4.22 4.42
CA ASN A 58 21.14 3.94 3.10
C ASN A 58 20.03 3.77 2.08
N PRO A 59 19.46 4.89 1.55
CA PRO A 59 18.37 4.80 0.59
C PRO A 59 18.81 4.12 -0.70
N LEU A 60 17.88 3.44 -1.35
CA LEU A 60 18.13 2.81 -2.63
C LEU A 60 18.25 3.86 -3.74
N SER A 61 19.03 3.55 -4.78
CA SER A 61 19.02 4.31 -6.02
C SER A 61 17.67 4.13 -6.75
N SER A 62 17.39 4.97 -7.72
CA SER A 62 16.20 4.83 -8.57
C SER A 62 16.17 3.47 -9.25
N SER A 63 17.30 2.99 -9.75
CA SER A 63 17.42 1.68 -10.41
C SER A 63 17.10 0.53 -9.45
N GLU A 64 17.66 0.55 -8.24
CA GLU A 64 17.40 -0.46 -7.22
C GLU A 64 15.94 -0.44 -6.74
N SER A 65 15.38 0.74 -6.58
CA SER A 65 13.97 0.92 -6.20
C SER A 65 13.04 0.43 -7.30
N TRP A 66 13.38 0.68 -8.56
CA TRP A 66 12.64 0.14 -9.70
C TRP A 66 12.63 -1.39 -9.68
N ASP A 67 13.80 -2.01 -9.49
CA ASP A 67 13.92 -3.47 -9.42
C ASP A 67 13.02 -4.05 -8.32
N PHE A 68 13.00 -3.41 -7.16
CA PHE A 68 12.17 -3.83 -6.03
C PHE A 68 10.67 -3.75 -6.37
N CYS A 69 10.23 -2.63 -6.91
CA CYS A 69 8.84 -2.42 -7.31
C CYS A 69 8.42 -3.35 -8.44
N ASP A 70 9.32 -3.61 -9.38
CA ASP A 70 9.06 -4.51 -10.50
C ASP A 70 8.84 -5.96 -10.04
N GLN A 71 9.54 -6.42 -9.02
CA GLN A 71 9.29 -7.73 -8.42
C GLN A 71 7.87 -7.86 -7.87
N LEU A 72 7.39 -6.83 -7.18
CA LEU A 72 6.00 -6.81 -6.69
C LEU A 72 5.00 -6.79 -7.85
N ARG A 73 5.24 -5.93 -8.82
CA ARG A 73 4.39 -5.76 -9.99
C ARG A 73 4.27 -7.04 -10.82
N ARG A 74 5.32 -7.82 -10.93
CA ARG A 74 5.38 -9.04 -11.74
C ARG A 74 4.94 -10.30 -11.02
N ASN A 75 4.49 -10.22 -9.79
CA ASN A 75 3.96 -11.39 -9.11
C ASN A 75 2.74 -11.92 -9.88
N ARG A 76 2.87 -13.12 -10.46
CA ARG A 76 1.84 -13.72 -11.30
C ARG A 76 0.54 -14.04 -10.58
N ASN A 77 0.59 -14.15 -9.26
CA ASN A 77 -0.58 -14.44 -8.43
C ASN A 77 -1.40 -13.18 -8.13
N TRP A 78 -0.84 -11.99 -8.33
CA TRP A 78 -1.44 -10.72 -7.96
C TRP A 78 -1.99 -9.97 -9.17
N ARG A 79 -3.04 -9.20 -8.91
CA ARG A 79 -3.60 -8.27 -9.89
C ARG A 79 -3.17 -6.85 -9.55
N VAL A 80 -2.62 -6.14 -10.53
CA VAL A 80 -2.29 -4.72 -10.40
C VAL A 80 -3.39 -3.90 -11.05
N VAL A 81 -3.92 -2.92 -10.32
CA VAL A 81 -5.02 -2.06 -10.78
C VAL A 81 -4.65 -0.58 -10.71
N GLU A 82 -5.32 0.23 -11.49
CA GLU A 82 -5.11 1.67 -11.57
C GLU A 82 -6.28 2.44 -10.97
N SER A 83 -6.05 3.69 -10.58
CA SER A 83 -7.04 4.53 -9.89
C SER A 83 -7.99 5.28 -10.82
N ALA A 84 -7.86 5.15 -12.14
CA ALA A 84 -8.70 5.86 -13.10
C ALA A 84 -10.21 5.75 -12.82
N PRO A 85 -10.78 4.58 -12.47
CA PRO A 85 -12.21 4.45 -12.22
C PRO A 85 -12.76 5.31 -11.08
N VAL A 86 -11.92 5.73 -10.12
CA VAL A 86 -12.37 6.46 -8.92
C VAL A 86 -11.94 7.93 -8.92
N ILE A 87 -11.28 8.40 -9.97
CA ILE A 87 -10.70 9.75 -10.00
C ILE A 87 -11.76 10.82 -9.78
N ASP A 88 -12.91 10.73 -10.45
CA ASP A 88 -13.97 11.73 -10.33
C ASP A 88 -14.54 11.78 -8.91
N GLU A 89 -14.75 10.62 -8.30
CA GLU A 89 -15.22 10.54 -6.91
C GLU A 89 -14.21 11.15 -5.94
N VAL A 90 -12.93 10.86 -6.12
CA VAL A 90 -11.85 11.42 -5.29
C VAL A 90 -11.87 12.95 -5.35
N TRP A 91 -11.92 13.53 -6.55
CA TRP A 91 -11.96 14.99 -6.72
C TRP A 91 -13.19 15.61 -6.11
N LYS A 92 -14.35 14.94 -6.23
CA LYS A 92 -15.59 15.39 -5.62
C LYS A 92 -15.48 15.47 -4.09
N LEU A 93 -14.88 14.47 -3.46
CA LEU A 93 -14.65 14.46 -2.02
C LEU A 93 -13.63 15.52 -1.58
N CYS A 94 -12.57 15.70 -2.36
CA CYS A 94 -11.53 16.70 -2.07
C CYS A 94 -12.05 18.13 -2.11
N ARG A 95 -13.16 18.38 -2.79
CA ARG A 95 -13.78 19.70 -2.90
C ARG A 95 -14.44 20.19 -1.62
N GLN A 96 -14.66 19.30 -0.65
CA GLN A 96 -15.25 19.66 0.64
C GLN A 96 -14.29 20.52 1.45
N LYS A 97 -14.80 21.60 2.08
CA LYS A 97 -13.98 22.57 2.81
C LYS A 97 -13.15 21.98 3.93
N SER A 98 -13.66 20.94 4.60
CA SER A 98 -12.99 20.30 5.72
C SER A 98 -12.13 19.11 5.32
N PHE A 99 -11.95 18.87 4.01
CA PHE A 99 -11.17 17.73 3.54
C PHE A 99 -9.70 17.86 3.99
N PRO A 100 -9.14 16.88 4.71
CA PRO A 100 -7.75 16.88 5.11
C PRO A 100 -6.86 16.57 3.89
N PHE A 101 -6.29 17.58 3.26
CA PHE A 101 -5.64 17.48 1.96
C PHE A 101 -4.52 16.43 1.89
N ARG A 102 -3.85 16.14 3.01
CA ARG A 102 -2.78 15.15 3.07
C ARG A 102 -3.28 13.71 2.91
N ARG A 103 -4.58 13.49 3.05
CA ARG A 103 -5.20 12.17 2.93
C ARG A 103 -5.63 11.82 1.51
N ILE A 104 -5.33 12.68 0.53
CA ILE A 104 -5.76 12.45 -0.85
C ILE A 104 -5.22 11.13 -1.43
N ILE A 105 -3.98 10.78 -1.10
CA ILE A 105 -3.36 9.54 -1.59
C ILE A 105 -4.03 8.33 -0.96
N ASP A 106 -4.22 8.34 0.36
CA ASP A 106 -4.88 7.24 1.08
C ASP A 106 -6.33 7.04 0.61
N LEU A 107 -7.05 8.14 0.41
CA LEU A 107 -8.41 8.11 -0.11
C LEU A 107 -8.44 7.47 -1.51
N ARG A 108 -7.55 7.93 -2.38
CA ARG A 108 -7.45 7.43 -3.75
C ARG A 108 -7.09 5.95 -3.79
N LEU A 109 -6.12 5.54 -2.98
CA LEU A 109 -5.73 4.14 -2.84
C LEU A 109 -6.90 3.29 -2.33
N GLY A 110 -7.52 3.70 -1.23
CA GLY A 110 -8.60 2.95 -0.60
C GLY A 110 -9.82 2.79 -1.51
N LEU A 111 -10.28 3.87 -2.14
CA LEU A 111 -11.43 3.83 -3.06
C LEU A 111 -11.13 2.97 -4.29
N THR A 112 -9.91 3.02 -4.82
CA THR A 112 -9.49 2.15 -5.93
C THR A 112 -9.62 0.68 -5.55
N LEU A 113 -9.07 0.30 -4.42
CA LEU A 113 -9.14 -1.08 -3.94
C LEU A 113 -10.59 -1.54 -3.71
N ARG A 114 -11.42 -0.69 -3.13
CA ARG A 114 -12.85 -1.00 -2.96
C ARG A 114 -13.58 -1.15 -4.29
N HIS A 115 -13.26 -0.32 -5.26
CA HIS A 115 -13.82 -0.45 -6.62
C HIS A 115 -13.54 -1.84 -7.21
N PHE A 116 -12.36 -2.36 -6.97
CA PHE A 116 -11.95 -3.69 -7.42
C PHE A 116 -12.25 -4.81 -6.41
N ARG A 117 -13.20 -4.57 -5.49
CA ARG A 117 -13.77 -5.56 -4.56
C ARG A 117 -12.82 -6.10 -3.52
N VAL A 118 -11.80 -5.34 -3.17
CA VAL A 118 -10.96 -5.67 -2.02
C VAL A 118 -11.76 -5.42 -0.74
N GLU A 119 -11.87 -6.43 0.10
CA GLU A 119 -12.64 -6.36 1.35
C GLU A 119 -11.75 -6.25 2.58
N GLU A 120 -10.52 -6.72 2.50
CA GLU A 120 -9.59 -6.73 3.62
C GLU A 120 -8.31 -5.97 3.26
N PHE A 121 -7.91 -5.07 4.15
CA PHE A 121 -6.76 -4.20 3.91
C PHE A 121 -5.79 -4.23 5.09
N ALA A 122 -4.56 -4.67 4.84
CA ALA A 122 -3.47 -4.71 5.82
C ALA A 122 -2.71 -3.39 5.82
N THR A 123 -2.66 -2.72 6.96
CA THR A 123 -1.98 -1.43 7.09
C THR A 123 -1.51 -1.19 8.52
N THR A 124 -0.44 -0.44 8.70
CA THR A 124 -0.02 0.05 10.01
C THR A 124 -0.78 1.31 10.46
N ASN A 125 -1.53 1.94 9.55
CA ASN A 125 -2.30 3.17 9.78
C ASN A 125 -3.81 2.93 9.65
N GLY A 126 -4.34 1.98 10.43
CA GLY A 126 -5.75 1.57 10.34
C GLY A 126 -6.75 2.73 10.41
N LYS A 127 -6.46 3.76 11.21
CA LYS A 127 -7.33 4.93 11.38
C LYS A 127 -7.64 5.65 10.07
N ASP A 128 -6.67 5.72 9.16
CA ASP A 128 -6.81 6.44 7.89
C ASP A 128 -7.67 5.70 6.88
N PHE A 129 -7.94 4.42 7.12
CA PHE A 129 -8.68 3.56 6.19
C PHE A 129 -10.02 3.05 6.73
N GLN A 130 -10.37 3.31 7.98
CA GLN A 130 -11.60 2.81 8.59
C GLN A 130 -12.88 3.30 7.92
N SER A 131 -12.86 4.52 7.39
CA SER A 131 -14.03 5.14 6.73
C SER A 131 -14.16 4.78 5.24
N ILE A 132 -13.22 4.03 4.68
CA ILE A 132 -13.21 3.70 3.25
C ILE A 132 -14.25 2.64 2.88
N GLY A 133 -14.59 1.75 3.82
CA GLY A 133 -15.60 0.72 3.60
C GLY A 133 -15.05 -0.70 3.45
N PHE A 134 -13.82 -0.93 3.88
CA PHE A 134 -13.28 -2.28 3.99
C PHE A 134 -14.01 -3.04 5.11
N ARG A 135 -14.25 -4.33 4.90
CA ARG A 135 -14.82 -5.22 5.92
C ARG A 135 -13.84 -5.42 7.08
N ARG A 136 -12.55 -5.48 6.77
CA ARG A 136 -11.48 -5.63 7.76
C ARG A 136 -10.31 -4.75 7.41
N VAL A 137 -9.85 -3.99 8.40
CA VAL A 137 -8.58 -3.25 8.36
C VAL A 137 -7.77 -3.71 9.55
N TRP A 138 -6.57 -4.22 9.32
CA TRP A 138 -5.75 -4.76 10.42
C TRP A 138 -4.27 -4.50 10.19
N ASN A 139 -3.50 -4.55 11.28
CA ASN A 139 -2.06 -4.43 11.26
C ASN A 139 -1.40 -5.82 11.39
N PRO A 140 -0.92 -6.42 10.30
CA PRO A 140 -0.33 -7.77 10.34
C PRO A 140 1.01 -7.83 11.08
N LEU A 141 1.60 -6.69 11.43
CA LEU A 141 2.88 -6.63 12.12
C LEU A 141 2.71 -6.77 13.64
N THR A 142 1.53 -6.50 14.16
CA THR A 142 1.20 -6.58 15.59
C THR A 142 0.11 -7.61 15.90
N GLU A 143 -0.75 -7.92 14.94
CA GLU A 143 -1.84 -8.88 15.07
C GLU A 143 -1.44 -10.21 14.45
N LYS A 144 -1.66 -11.30 15.17
CA LYS A 144 -1.43 -12.66 14.67
C LYS A 144 -2.68 -13.24 14.02
#